data_50246060bf0cbfedb856d0a2fa71733f
#
_entry.id   50246060bf0cbfedb856d0a2fa71733f
#
_cell.length_a   1.000
_cell.length_b   1.000
_cell.length_c   1.000
_cell.angle_alpha   90.00
_cell.angle_beta   90.00
_cell.angle_gamma   90.00
#
_symmetry.space_group_name_H-M   'P 1'
#
loop_
_entity.id
_entity.type
_entity.pdbx_description
1 polymer ?
#
loop_
_entity_poly.entity_id
_entity_poly.type
_entity_poly.pdbx_seq_one_letter_code
_entity_poly.pdbx_strand_id
1 'polypeptide(L)'
;MRYLFIIGAAVLLSLISGMTPAYAQRFNIGTYNLRYANHGDSMHGNGWGQRLPVIAAQIRFHDFDIFGTQEGLHHMLEGLRDSLPGYTYIGIGRDDGKTAGEHSAIFYKTGKFKLLDHGDFWLSDVPDRPNKGWDAVLPRICTWGKFREISTGYVFYMFNLHMDHIGVRARAESAKLVLLKIKEFSAGTPVILTGDFNVDQTNESYRLINESGVLRDCYELSPIRLATNGTFNNFRADGKTDSRIDHIFVSKQFTVDRYGVLTDTYRLKEDTGNKYTARTPSDHFPVMAGVEFGKGFRGR
;
A
#
# COMPACT_ATOMS: atom_id res chain seq x y z
N MET A 1 -56.97 -13.80 63.25
CA MET A 1 -55.78 -13.07 62.90
C MET A 1 -54.96 -13.96 61.95
N ARG A 2 -54.97 -13.67 60.69
CA ARG A 2 -54.16 -14.38 59.66
C ARG A 2 -53.10 -13.43 59.19
N TYR A 3 -51.82 -13.74 59.43
CA TYR A 3 -50.70 -13.00 58.92
C TYR A 3 -50.32 -13.49 57.53
N LEU A 4 -50.39 -12.61 56.54
CA LEU A 4 -49.93 -12.86 55.19
C LEU A 4 -48.44 -12.52 55.14
N PHE A 5 -47.60 -13.52 54.84
CA PHE A 5 -46.16 -13.30 54.50
C PHE A 5 -46.05 -13.06 53.02
N ILE A 6 -45.61 -11.86 52.62
CA ILE A 6 -45.24 -11.51 51.25
C ILE A 6 -43.75 -11.81 51.10
N ILE A 7 -43.44 -12.84 50.34
CA ILE A 7 -42.04 -13.14 49.93
C ILE A 7 -41.74 -12.31 48.71
N GLY A 8 -40.93 -11.28 48.88
CA GLY A 8 -40.37 -10.50 47.74
C GLY A 8 -39.28 -11.27 47.05
N ALA A 9 -39.50 -11.71 45.83
CA ALA A 9 -38.46 -12.27 44.96
C ALA A 9 -37.64 -11.13 44.34
N ALA A 10 -36.38 -11.00 44.82
CA ALA A 10 -35.38 -10.11 44.19
C ALA A 10 -34.86 -10.79 42.92
N VAL A 11 -35.27 -10.29 41.75
CA VAL A 11 -34.67 -10.70 40.48
C VAL A 11 -33.36 -10.00 40.29
N LEU A 12 -32.28 -10.75 40.50
CA LEU A 12 -30.90 -10.31 40.13
C LEU A 12 -30.82 -10.37 38.59
N LEU A 13 -30.97 -9.25 37.88
CA LEU A 13 -30.55 -9.10 36.50
C LEU A 13 -29.01 -9.05 36.45
N SER A 14 -28.38 -10.19 36.20
CA SER A 14 -26.97 -10.25 35.83
C SER A 14 -26.83 -9.64 34.44
N LEU A 15 -26.31 -8.42 34.34
CA LEU A 15 -25.81 -7.81 33.12
C LEU A 15 -24.58 -8.63 32.67
N ILE A 16 -24.83 -9.67 31.89
CA ILE A 16 -23.78 -10.26 31.07
C ILE A 16 -23.50 -9.26 29.98
N SER A 17 -22.54 -8.35 30.22
CA SER A 17 -21.90 -7.59 29.15
C SER A 17 -21.22 -8.62 28.23
N GLY A 18 -21.94 -9.02 27.20
CA GLY A 18 -21.40 -9.84 26.14
C GLY A 18 -20.20 -9.11 25.54
N MET A 19 -19.00 -9.50 25.94
CA MET A 19 -17.78 -9.19 25.18
C MET A 19 -17.98 -9.91 23.84
N THR A 20 -18.53 -9.21 22.85
CA THR A 20 -18.41 -9.65 21.47
C THR A 20 -16.92 -9.79 21.22
N PRO A 21 -16.44 -10.96 20.76
CA PRO A 21 -15.04 -11.08 20.39
C PRO A 21 -14.77 -9.96 19.37
N ALA A 22 -13.82 -9.09 19.67
CA ALA A 22 -13.35 -8.13 18.70
C ALA A 22 -12.79 -8.96 17.53
N TYR A 23 -13.59 -9.14 16.50
CA TYR A 23 -13.11 -9.73 15.25
C TYR A 23 -12.00 -8.81 14.77
N ALA A 24 -10.83 -9.37 14.55
CA ALA A 24 -9.73 -8.65 13.92
C ALA A 24 -10.26 -8.06 12.62
N GLN A 25 -10.35 -6.73 12.54
CA GLN A 25 -10.93 -6.11 11.37
C GLN A 25 -9.98 -6.30 10.20
N ARG A 26 -10.54 -6.88 9.14
CA ARG A 26 -9.88 -7.02 7.86
C ARG A 26 -9.79 -5.66 7.17
N PHE A 27 -8.67 -5.41 6.49
CA PHE A 27 -8.52 -4.27 5.61
C PHE A 27 -7.69 -4.62 4.37
N ASN A 28 -7.92 -3.87 3.31
CA ASN A 28 -7.26 -4.06 2.03
C ASN A 28 -6.07 -3.11 1.92
N ILE A 29 -4.90 -3.69 1.73
CA ILE A 29 -3.65 -2.96 1.44
C ILE A 29 -3.45 -2.93 -0.07
N GLY A 30 -2.97 -1.80 -0.60
CA GLY A 30 -2.58 -1.68 -2.00
C GLY A 30 -1.16 -1.16 -2.19
N THR A 31 -0.58 -1.44 -3.36
CA THR A 31 0.54 -0.68 -3.94
C THR A 31 0.24 -0.41 -5.40
N TYR A 32 0.49 0.81 -5.85
CA TYR A 32 0.15 1.25 -7.19
C TYR A 32 1.14 2.28 -7.73
N ASN A 33 2.04 1.85 -8.61
CA ASN A 33 2.80 2.80 -9.41
C ASN A 33 1.85 3.51 -10.38
N LEU A 34 1.70 4.83 -10.21
CA LEU A 34 0.73 5.64 -10.95
C LEU A 34 1.21 6.05 -12.35
N ARG A 35 2.47 5.80 -12.66
CA ARG A 35 3.17 6.37 -13.82
C ARG A 35 3.09 7.90 -13.83
N TYR A 36 4.21 8.59 -13.69
CA TYR A 36 4.24 10.06 -13.65
C TYR A 36 3.68 10.69 -14.94
N ALA A 37 3.09 11.86 -14.78
CA ALA A 37 2.55 12.60 -15.92
C ALA A 37 3.70 13.14 -16.79
N ASN A 38 3.74 12.73 -18.05
CA ASN A 38 4.71 13.21 -19.02
C ASN A 38 4.05 13.43 -20.41
N HIS A 39 4.72 14.23 -21.21
CA HIS A 39 4.21 14.60 -22.52
C HIS A 39 4.16 13.39 -23.49
N GLY A 40 5.16 12.51 -23.45
CA GLY A 40 5.22 11.34 -24.32
C GLY A 40 4.01 10.42 -24.14
N ASP A 41 3.67 10.08 -22.89
CA ASP A 41 2.49 9.24 -22.59
C ASP A 41 1.19 9.94 -23.02
N SER A 42 1.11 11.28 -22.85
CA SER A 42 -0.06 12.06 -23.25
C SER A 42 -0.30 12.00 -24.77
N MET A 43 0.76 12.07 -25.57
CA MET A 43 0.70 11.97 -27.03
C MET A 43 0.21 10.58 -27.51
N HIS A 44 0.38 9.55 -26.69
CA HIS A 44 -0.08 8.18 -26.97
C HIS A 44 -1.43 7.84 -26.33
N GLY A 45 -2.16 8.83 -25.81
CA GLY A 45 -3.47 8.63 -25.19
C GLY A 45 -3.42 8.04 -23.76
N ASN A 46 -2.26 8.11 -23.10
CA ASN A 46 -2.05 7.68 -21.72
C ASN A 46 -1.82 8.88 -20.77
N GLY A 47 -2.35 10.06 -21.11
CA GLY A 47 -2.22 11.27 -20.31
C GLY A 47 -2.87 11.11 -18.93
N TRP A 48 -2.32 11.78 -17.92
CA TRP A 48 -2.82 11.71 -16.53
C TRP A 48 -4.31 12.03 -16.41
N GLY A 49 -4.81 13.07 -17.09
CA GLY A 49 -6.22 13.44 -17.06
C GLY A 49 -7.18 12.35 -17.57
N GLN A 50 -6.71 11.47 -18.47
CA GLN A 50 -7.48 10.32 -18.96
C GLN A 50 -7.42 9.15 -17.96
N ARG A 51 -6.28 8.95 -17.29
CA ARG A 51 -6.02 7.84 -16.38
C ARG A 51 -6.59 8.05 -14.98
N LEU A 52 -6.55 9.29 -14.46
CA LEU A 52 -6.98 9.64 -13.12
C LEU A 52 -8.38 9.12 -12.75
N PRO A 53 -9.45 9.37 -13.55
CA PRO A 53 -10.80 8.91 -13.18
C PRO A 53 -10.89 7.38 -13.12
N VAL A 54 -10.14 6.67 -13.96
CA VAL A 54 -10.11 5.20 -13.98
C VAL A 54 -9.35 4.65 -12.77
N ILE A 55 -8.19 5.24 -12.45
CA ILE A 55 -7.40 4.90 -11.25
C ILE A 55 -8.23 5.12 -9.97
N ALA A 56 -8.90 6.27 -9.86
CA ALA A 56 -9.76 6.56 -8.71
C ALA A 56 -10.94 5.58 -8.60
N ALA A 57 -11.57 5.22 -9.74
CA ALA A 57 -12.64 4.23 -9.78
C ALA A 57 -12.15 2.85 -9.35
N GLN A 58 -10.96 2.42 -9.81
CA GLN A 58 -10.35 1.14 -9.49
C GLN A 58 -10.02 1.05 -7.97
N ILE A 59 -9.41 2.10 -7.40
CA ILE A 59 -9.12 2.17 -5.96
C ILE A 59 -10.41 2.06 -5.14
N ARG A 60 -11.48 2.76 -5.54
CA ARG A 60 -12.78 2.71 -4.87
C ARG A 60 -13.48 1.36 -5.03
N PHE A 61 -13.45 0.77 -6.21
CA PHE A 61 -14.11 -0.51 -6.51
C PHE A 61 -13.47 -1.67 -5.75
N HIS A 62 -12.13 -1.72 -5.72
CA HIS A 62 -11.38 -2.73 -4.96
C HIS A 62 -11.27 -2.40 -3.48
N ASP A 63 -11.84 -1.28 -3.06
CA ASP A 63 -11.97 -0.84 -1.67
C ASP A 63 -10.62 -0.80 -0.92
N PHE A 64 -9.60 -0.18 -1.52
CA PHE A 64 -8.32 -0.01 -0.85
C PHE A 64 -8.50 0.81 0.42
N ASP A 65 -8.08 0.29 1.56
CA ASP A 65 -8.19 1.01 2.84
C ASP A 65 -6.96 1.88 3.11
N ILE A 66 -5.79 1.34 2.79
CA ILE A 66 -4.49 2.02 2.86
C ILE A 66 -3.59 1.50 1.73
N PHE A 67 -2.91 2.38 1.03
CA PHE A 67 -2.08 1.97 -0.11
C PHE A 67 -0.90 2.92 -0.36
N GLY A 68 0.19 2.34 -0.84
CA GLY A 68 1.34 3.08 -1.34
C GLY A 68 1.17 3.45 -2.81
N THR A 69 1.66 4.64 -3.20
CA THR A 69 1.78 5.03 -4.60
C THR A 69 3.22 5.36 -4.94
N GLN A 70 3.61 5.14 -6.20
CA GLN A 70 4.91 5.50 -6.72
C GLN A 70 4.72 6.37 -7.97
N GLU A 71 5.74 7.15 -8.31
CA GLU A 71 5.77 8.09 -9.44
C GLU A 71 4.74 9.24 -9.38
N GLY A 72 4.00 9.38 -8.29
CA GLY A 72 3.04 10.47 -8.13
C GLY A 72 3.75 11.82 -8.03
N LEU A 73 3.52 12.72 -9.01
CA LEU A 73 3.90 14.12 -8.88
C LEU A 73 2.89 14.84 -7.97
N HIS A 74 3.31 15.91 -7.31
CA HIS A 74 2.45 16.62 -6.35
C HIS A 74 1.03 16.92 -6.89
N HIS A 75 0.92 17.49 -8.09
CA HIS A 75 -0.39 17.77 -8.70
C HIS A 75 -1.23 16.53 -9.01
N MET A 76 -0.58 15.37 -9.27
CA MET A 76 -1.27 14.10 -9.49
C MET A 76 -1.86 13.58 -8.17
N LEU A 77 -1.09 13.67 -7.08
CA LEU A 77 -1.54 13.23 -5.76
C LEU A 77 -2.69 14.09 -5.24
N GLU A 78 -2.63 15.40 -5.44
CA GLU A 78 -3.72 16.32 -5.12
C GLU A 78 -4.99 15.97 -5.91
N GLY A 79 -4.88 15.78 -7.23
CA GLY A 79 -6.00 15.37 -8.06
C GLY A 79 -6.59 14.00 -7.68
N LEU A 80 -5.72 13.05 -7.28
CA LEU A 80 -6.17 11.74 -6.82
C LEU A 80 -6.88 11.85 -5.46
N ARG A 81 -6.35 12.63 -4.51
CA ARG A 81 -7.01 12.92 -3.23
C ARG A 81 -8.40 13.52 -3.44
N ASP A 82 -8.51 14.51 -4.32
CA ASP A 82 -9.79 15.19 -4.61
C ASP A 82 -10.80 14.24 -5.27
N SER A 83 -10.31 13.19 -5.97
CA SER A 83 -11.15 12.14 -6.58
C SER A 83 -11.51 10.99 -5.62
N LEU A 84 -10.95 10.98 -4.40
CA LEU A 84 -11.12 9.93 -3.40
C LEU A 84 -11.69 10.51 -2.08
N PRO A 85 -13.00 10.79 -2.01
CA PRO A 85 -13.62 11.27 -0.76
C PRO A 85 -13.34 10.35 0.43
N GLY A 86 -12.91 10.92 1.54
CA GLY A 86 -12.57 10.18 2.77
C GLY A 86 -11.13 9.66 2.83
N TYR A 87 -10.31 9.95 1.80
CA TYR A 87 -8.88 9.66 1.83
C TYR A 87 -8.05 10.93 2.03
N THR A 88 -6.88 10.73 2.59
CA THR A 88 -5.77 11.68 2.58
C THR A 88 -4.46 10.93 2.39
N TYR A 89 -3.35 11.66 2.22
CA TYR A 89 -2.04 11.03 2.04
C TYR A 89 -0.94 11.72 2.85
N ILE A 90 0.19 11.01 3.00
CA ILE A 90 1.47 11.50 3.52
C ILE A 90 2.57 11.20 2.50
N GLY A 91 3.68 11.91 2.59
CA GLY A 91 4.86 11.78 1.72
C GLY A 91 5.25 13.10 1.10
N ILE A 92 6.52 13.24 0.78
CA ILE A 92 7.14 14.44 0.21
C ILE A 92 7.84 14.12 -1.12
N GLY A 93 8.13 15.16 -1.90
CA GLY A 93 8.85 15.04 -3.16
C GLY A 93 10.32 14.68 -2.95
N ARG A 94 10.81 13.71 -3.70
CA ARG A 94 12.17 13.17 -3.57
C ARG A 94 13.28 14.13 -3.93
N ASP A 95 13.00 15.18 -4.73
CA ASP A 95 14.03 16.06 -5.27
C ASP A 95 14.36 17.24 -4.33
N ASP A 96 13.41 17.71 -3.54
CA ASP A 96 13.58 18.86 -2.64
C ASP A 96 13.15 18.62 -1.19
N GLY A 97 12.58 17.45 -0.90
CA GLY A 97 12.01 17.16 0.41
C GLY A 97 10.72 17.94 0.71
N LYS A 98 10.03 18.42 -0.32
CA LYS A 98 8.77 19.17 -0.23
C LYS A 98 7.78 18.69 -1.29
N THR A 99 7.74 19.31 -2.45
CA THR A 99 6.79 19.04 -3.52
C THR A 99 7.42 18.70 -4.86
N ALA A 100 8.73 18.88 -5.02
CA ALA A 100 9.42 18.62 -6.27
C ALA A 100 9.78 17.15 -6.44
N GLY A 101 9.63 16.67 -7.67
CA GLY A 101 9.89 15.29 -8.05
C GLY A 101 8.76 14.33 -7.70
N GLU A 102 9.03 13.05 -7.89
CA GLU A 102 8.10 11.99 -7.59
C GLU A 102 8.01 11.73 -6.08
N HIS A 103 6.84 11.28 -5.64
CA HIS A 103 6.58 10.89 -4.26
C HIS A 103 6.39 9.37 -4.17
N SER A 104 6.77 8.80 -3.04
CA SER A 104 6.35 7.46 -2.61
C SER A 104 5.25 7.63 -1.55
N ALA A 105 4.08 8.16 -1.95
CA ALA A 105 3.04 8.57 -1.01
C ALA A 105 2.26 7.38 -0.43
N ILE A 106 1.73 7.55 0.79
CA ILE A 106 0.81 6.60 1.43
C ILE A 106 -0.56 7.25 1.57
N PHE A 107 -1.55 6.73 0.85
CA PHE A 107 -2.95 7.11 0.96
C PHE A 107 -3.67 6.22 1.96
N TYR A 108 -4.61 6.79 2.73
CA TYR A 108 -5.39 6.03 3.70
C TYR A 108 -6.78 6.62 3.94
N LYS A 109 -7.75 5.77 4.29
CA LYS A 109 -9.10 6.19 4.70
C LYS A 109 -9.05 6.82 6.09
N THR A 110 -9.42 8.10 6.20
CA THR A 110 -9.42 8.85 7.46
C THR A 110 -10.48 8.35 8.46
N GLY A 111 -11.56 7.76 7.96
CA GLY A 111 -12.58 7.11 8.80
C GLY A 111 -12.17 5.75 9.38
N LYS A 112 -11.09 5.14 8.87
CA LYS A 112 -10.60 3.82 9.31
C LYS A 112 -9.28 3.90 10.07
N PHE A 113 -8.41 4.82 9.68
CA PHE A 113 -7.08 4.97 10.27
C PHE A 113 -6.83 6.38 10.78
N LYS A 114 -6.22 6.46 11.97
CA LYS A 114 -5.66 7.69 12.53
C LYS A 114 -4.14 7.65 12.37
N LEU A 115 -3.59 8.65 11.69
CA LEU A 115 -2.15 8.87 11.63
C LEU A 115 -1.65 9.35 13.00
N LEU A 116 -0.63 8.69 13.54
CA LEU A 116 -0.03 9.02 14.84
C LEU A 116 1.32 9.70 14.67
N ASP A 117 2.10 9.29 13.66
CA ASP A 117 3.43 9.81 13.36
C ASP A 117 3.78 9.47 11.91
N HIS A 118 4.67 10.23 11.27
CA HIS A 118 5.12 9.96 9.92
C HIS A 118 6.46 10.62 9.61
N GLY A 119 7.08 10.21 8.52
CA GLY A 119 8.29 10.82 8.01
C GLY A 119 8.73 10.18 6.70
N ASP A 120 9.86 10.69 6.23
CA ASP A 120 10.46 10.27 4.98
C ASP A 120 11.97 10.11 5.16
N PHE A 121 12.57 9.22 4.37
CA PHE A 121 14.03 9.10 4.31
C PHE A 121 14.46 8.69 2.90
N TRP A 122 15.63 9.18 2.47
CA TRP A 122 16.18 8.83 1.18
C TRP A 122 16.85 7.47 1.22
N LEU A 123 16.67 6.71 0.14
CA LEU A 123 17.31 5.41 -0.06
C LEU A 123 18.76 5.65 -0.50
N SER A 124 19.60 6.02 0.46
CA SER A 124 20.97 6.40 0.27
C SER A 124 21.78 6.19 1.55
N ASP A 125 23.10 6.35 1.46
CA ASP A 125 24.02 6.40 2.60
C ASP A 125 23.89 7.69 3.46
N VAL A 126 23.13 8.68 2.94
CA VAL A 126 22.78 9.92 3.66
C VAL A 126 21.24 10.09 3.64
N PRO A 127 20.50 9.35 4.49
CA PRO A 127 19.05 9.22 4.36
C PRO A 127 18.24 10.43 4.83
N ASP A 128 18.84 11.47 5.38
CA ASP A 128 18.18 12.61 6.00
C ASP A 128 17.90 13.79 5.05
N ARG A 129 18.32 13.70 3.79
CA ARG A 129 18.18 14.78 2.81
C ARG A 129 18.15 14.28 1.37
N PRO A 130 17.62 15.10 0.41
CA PRO A 130 17.61 14.76 -1.01
C PRO A 130 19.00 14.47 -1.55
N ASN A 131 19.20 13.25 -2.03
CA ASN A 131 20.43 12.82 -2.71
C ASN A 131 20.23 11.49 -3.43
N LYS A 132 21.22 11.09 -4.24
CA LYS A 132 21.29 9.78 -4.89
C LYS A 132 22.12 8.83 -4.03
N GLY A 133 21.59 7.66 -3.74
CA GLY A 133 22.30 6.64 -3.00
C GLY A 133 23.12 5.73 -3.93
N TRP A 134 24.34 5.45 -3.54
CA TRP A 134 25.25 4.47 -4.19
C TRP A 134 25.37 4.69 -5.70
N ASP A 135 24.92 3.72 -6.51
CA ASP A 135 24.90 3.77 -7.98
C ASP A 135 23.52 4.14 -8.56
N ALA A 136 22.61 4.71 -7.74
CA ALA A 136 21.30 5.14 -8.20
C ALA A 136 21.41 6.27 -9.24
N VAL A 137 20.59 6.21 -10.29
CA VAL A 137 20.54 7.27 -11.31
C VAL A 137 19.66 8.43 -10.92
N LEU A 138 18.73 8.21 -9.97
CA LEU A 138 17.80 9.21 -9.45
C LEU A 138 17.74 9.15 -7.92
N PRO A 139 17.39 10.27 -7.23
CA PRO A 139 17.03 10.20 -5.83
C PRO A 139 15.87 9.24 -5.62
N ARG A 140 15.92 8.44 -4.57
CA ARG A 140 14.86 7.50 -4.19
C ARG A 140 14.50 7.72 -2.74
N ILE A 141 13.20 7.61 -2.43
CA ILE A 141 12.65 7.95 -1.12
C ILE A 141 11.76 6.82 -0.62
N CYS A 142 11.72 6.68 0.71
CA CYS A 142 10.76 5.85 1.42
C CYS A 142 9.97 6.74 2.37
N THR A 143 8.65 6.72 2.24
CA THR A 143 7.72 7.35 3.18
C THR A 143 7.25 6.31 4.19
N TRP A 144 7.12 6.71 5.45
CA TRP A 144 6.55 5.86 6.48
C TRP A 144 5.50 6.58 7.30
N GLY A 145 4.54 5.82 7.82
CA GLY A 145 3.54 6.32 8.76
C GLY A 145 3.26 5.31 9.86
N LYS A 146 3.01 5.82 11.07
CA LYS A 146 2.48 5.07 12.21
C LYS A 146 0.99 5.30 12.29
N PHE A 147 0.22 4.25 12.13
CA PHE A 147 -1.24 4.32 12.07
C PHE A 147 -1.87 3.58 13.24
N ARG A 148 -3.04 4.08 13.67
CA ARG A 148 -3.96 3.34 14.54
C ARG A 148 -5.21 3.00 13.75
N GLU A 149 -5.56 1.72 13.67
CA GLU A 149 -6.87 1.29 13.20
C GLU A 149 -7.92 1.67 14.27
N ILE A 150 -8.94 2.46 13.85
CA ILE A 150 -9.82 3.17 14.79
C ILE A 150 -10.72 2.21 15.57
N SER A 151 -11.22 1.17 14.90
CA SER A 151 -12.22 0.27 15.53
C SER A 151 -11.60 -0.68 16.57
N THR A 152 -10.37 -1.14 16.32
CA THR A 152 -9.68 -2.09 17.21
C THR A 152 -8.66 -1.43 18.12
N GLY A 153 -8.23 -0.22 17.79
CA GLY A 153 -7.15 0.48 18.47
C GLY A 153 -5.75 -0.06 18.13
N TYR A 154 -5.62 -1.04 17.26
CA TYR A 154 -4.34 -1.62 16.88
C TYR A 154 -3.46 -0.60 16.16
N VAL A 155 -2.17 -0.62 16.50
CA VAL A 155 -1.15 0.26 15.93
C VAL A 155 -0.25 -0.56 15.03
N PHE A 156 0.10 0.01 13.88
CA PHE A 156 1.04 -0.57 12.93
C PHE A 156 1.83 0.52 12.20
N TYR A 157 2.94 0.13 11.60
CA TYR A 157 3.69 0.98 10.68
C TYR A 157 3.45 0.55 9.25
N MET A 158 3.36 1.51 8.35
CA MET A 158 3.40 1.28 6.92
C MET A 158 4.57 2.06 6.33
N PHE A 159 5.33 1.38 5.47
CA PHE A 159 6.40 1.94 4.67
C PHE A 159 6.04 1.80 3.20
N ASN A 160 6.36 2.80 2.39
CA ASN A 160 6.18 2.76 0.95
C ASN A 160 7.40 3.34 0.25
N LEU A 161 7.90 2.66 -0.77
CA LEU A 161 9.13 3.04 -1.45
C LEU A 161 9.01 2.88 -2.98
N HIS A 162 10.01 3.48 -3.68
CA HIS A 162 10.29 3.21 -5.07
C HIS A 162 11.81 3.08 -5.24
N MET A 163 12.30 1.87 -5.48
CA MET A 163 13.74 1.61 -5.64
C MET A 163 14.25 2.06 -7.00
N ASP A 164 15.57 2.19 -7.14
CA ASP A 164 16.18 2.62 -8.39
C ASP A 164 16.07 1.53 -9.48
N HIS A 165 15.73 1.95 -10.70
CA HIS A 165 15.49 1.05 -11.82
C HIS A 165 16.77 0.58 -12.53
N ILE A 166 17.92 1.24 -12.28
CA ILE A 166 19.22 0.91 -12.90
C ILE A 166 20.21 0.38 -11.85
N GLY A 167 20.39 1.11 -10.73
CA GLY A 167 21.43 0.85 -9.74
C GLY A 167 21.23 -0.47 -9.01
N VAL A 168 22.05 -1.48 -9.32
CA VAL A 168 21.98 -2.81 -8.69
C VAL A 168 22.39 -2.72 -7.22
N ARG A 169 23.51 -2.03 -6.93
CA ARG A 169 23.97 -1.80 -5.56
C ARG A 169 22.99 -0.96 -4.78
N ALA A 170 22.41 0.08 -5.42
CA ALA A 170 21.40 0.93 -4.79
C ALA A 170 20.19 0.13 -4.32
N ARG A 171 19.68 -0.83 -5.11
CA ARG A 171 18.56 -1.69 -4.69
C ARG A 171 18.93 -2.59 -3.52
N ALA A 172 20.10 -3.22 -3.56
CA ALA A 172 20.55 -4.11 -2.48
C ALA A 172 20.77 -3.35 -1.15
N GLU A 173 21.41 -2.20 -1.21
CA GLU A 173 21.66 -1.37 -0.03
C GLU A 173 20.36 -0.71 0.47
N SER A 174 19.43 -0.32 -0.43
CA SER A 174 18.11 0.16 -0.07
C SER A 174 17.32 -0.89 0.71
N ALA A 175 17.34 -2.16 0.29
CA ALA A 175 16.69 -3.25 1.01
C ALA A 175 17.23 -3.39 2.44
N LYS A 176 18.55 -3.32 2.62
CA LYS A 176 19.21 -3.37 3.94
C LYS A 176 18.82 -2.16 4.80
N LEU A 177 18.86 -0.95 4.22
CA LEU A 177 18.50 0.29 4.92
C LEU A 177 17.05 0.27 5.39
N VAL A 178 16.12 -0.14 4.54
CA VAL A 178 14.69 -0.22 4.89
C VAL A 178 14.47 -1.23 6.02
N LEU A 179 15.10 -2.40 5.98
CA LEU A 179 15.02 -3.37 7.07
C LEU A 179 15.60 -2.84 8.39
N LEU A 180 16.71 -2.06 8.32
CA LEU A 180 17.29 -1.39 9.48
C LEU A 180 16.30 -0.37 10.07
N LYS A 181 15.74 0.51 9.23
CA LYS A 181 14.75 1.51 9.63
C LYS A 181 13.46 0.89 10.19
N ILE A 182 12.98 -0.19 9.60
CA ILE A 182 11.86 -0.95 10.14
C ILE A 182 12.16 -1.47 11.55
N LYS A 183 13.33 -2.06 11.78
CA LYS A 183 13.73 -2.53 13.12
C LYS A 183 13.85 -1.39 14.12
N GLU A 184 14.42 -0.25 13.69
CA GLU A 184 14.59 0.94 14.50
C GLU A 184 13.24 1.55 14.93
N PHE A 185 12.31 1.75 13.99
CA PHE A 185 11.05 2.46 14.24
C PHE A 185 9.98 1.57 14.88
N SER A 186 9.87 0.31 14.42
CA SER A 186 8.72 -0.51 14.80
C SER A 186 8.84 -1.13 16.19
N ALA A 187 10.06 -1.42 16.67
CA ALA A 187 10.30 -2.06 17.97
C ALA A 187 9.34 -3.24 18.27
N GLY A 188 9.05 -4.06 17.23
CA GLY A 188 8.14 -5.20 17.34
C GLY A 188 6.66 -4.90 17.06
N THR A 189 6.29 -3.64 16.78
CA THR A 189 4.98 -3.24 16.27
C THR A 189 4.76 -3.85 14.87
N PRO A 190 3.52 -4.26 14.49
CA PRO A 190 3.22 -4.77 13.16
C PRO A 190 3.66 -3.82 12.04
N VAL A 191 4.18 -4.36 10.94
CA VAL A 191 4.71 -3.59 9.82
C VAL A 191 4.14 -4.08 8.50
N ILE A 192 3.83 -3.13 7.63
CA ILE A 192 3.52 -3.30 6.22
C ILE A 192 4.59 -2.55 5.42
N LEU A 193 5.12 -3.19 4.38
CA LEU A 193 6.02 -2.56 3.42
C LEU A 193 5.46 -2.76 2.01
N THR A 194 5.26 -1.67 1.28
CA THR A 194 4.77 -1.65 -0.09
C THR A 194 5.74 -0.91 -1.00
N GLY A 195 5.65 -1.13 -2.29
CA GLY A 195 6.41 -0.34 -3.24
C GLY A 195 6.58 -0.99 -4.59
N ASP A 196 7.18 -0.19 -5.49
CA ASP A 196 7.85 -0.64 -6.68
C ASP A 196 9.34 -0.86 -6.36
N PHE A 197 9.75 -2.11 -6.32
CA PHE A 197 11.11 -2.49 -5.95
C PHE A 197 12.06 -2.53 -7.15
N ASN A 198 11.52 -2.41 -8.37
CA ASN A 198 12.27 -2.57 -9.62
C ASN A 198 13.08 -3.88 -9.69
N VAL A 199 12.68 -4.86 -8.91
CA VAL A 199 13.20 -6.24 -8.90
C VAL A 199 12.06 -7.22 -8.69
N ASP A 200 12.14 -8.35 -9.36
CA ASP A 200 11.16 -9.41 -9.23
C ASP A 200 11.50 -10.39 -8.09
N GLN A 201 10.61 -11.35 -7.89
CA GLN A 201 10.68 -12.38 -6.86
C GLN A 201 11.92 -13.31 -6.95
N THR A 202 12.69 -13.27 -8.03
CA THR A 202 13.91 -14.09 -8.20
C THR A 202 15.17 -13.34 -7.81
N ASN A 203 15.09 -12.03 -7.58
CA ASN A 203 16.21 -11.16 -7.32
C ASN A 203 16.71 -11.26 -5.87
N GLU A 204 18.00 -11.03 -5.66
CA GLU A 204 18.64 -11.05 -4.34
C GLU A 204 18.04 -9.99 -3.39
N SER A 205 17.77 -8.78 -3.88
CA SER A 205 17.18 -7.70 -3.06
C SER A 205 15.77 -8.07 -2.55
N TYR A 206 14.98 -8.77 -3.35
CA TYR A 206 13.72 -9.33 -2.89
C TYR A 206 13.93 -10.38 -1.80
N ARG A 207 14.88 -11.32 -2.00
CA ARG A 207 15.18 -12.36 -1.00
C ARG A 207 15.67 -11.77 0.32
N LEU A 208 16.50 -10.73 0.27
CA LEU A 208 16.95 -10.01 1.48
C LEU A 208 15.78 -9.55 2.35
N ILE A 209 14.69 -9.10 1.74
CA ILE A 209 13.49 -8.65 2.47
C ILE A 209 12.64 -9.85 2.90
N ASN A 210 12.31 -10.74 1.98
CA ASN A 210 11.38 -11.85 2.20
C ASN A 210 11.91 -12.90 3.20
N GLU A 211 13.23 -13.09 3.24
CA GLU A 211 13.92 -14.05 4.12
C GLU A 211 14.51 -13.38 5.38
N SER A 212 14.23 -12.10 5.59
CA SER A 212 14.78 -11.30 6.72
C SER A 212 14.38 -11.79 8.11
N GLY A 213 13.33 -12.64 8.21
CA GLY A 213 12.68 -12.98 9.47
C GLY A 213 11.81 -11.85 10.05
N VAL A 214 11.78 -10.69 9.40
CA VAL A 214 10.96 -9.52 9.79
C VAL A 214 9.70 -9.43 8.96
N LEU A 215 9.82 -9.62 7.65
CA LEU A 215 8.75 -9.47 6.65
C LEU A 215 8.63 -10.71 5.78
N ARG A 216 7.44 -10.93 5.25
CA ARG A 216 7.11 -11.97 4.27
C ARG A 216 6.20 -11.40 3.19
N ASP A 217 6.40 -11.83 1.95
CA ASP A 217 5.56 -11.43 0.80
C ASP A 217 4.12 -11.95 0.97
N CYS A 218 3.14 -11.04 0.85
CA CYS A 218 1.72 -11.39 0.87
C CYS A 218 1.33 -12.39 -0.23
N TYR A 219 2.03 -12.40 -1.36
CA TYR A 219 1.81 -13.40 -2.40
C TYR A 219 2.06 -14.82 -1.87
N GLU A 220 3.14 -15.04 -1.14
CA GLU A 220 3.49 -16.36 -0.59
C GLU A 220 2.56 -16.77 0.55
N LEU A 221 2.15 -15.82 1.39
CA LEU A 221 1.29 -16.06 2.54
C LEU A 221 -0.17 -16.30 2.16
N SER A 222 -0.61 -15.81 1.00
CA SER A 222 -2.01 -15.83 0.60
C SER A 222 -2.49 -17.21 0.14
N PRO A 223 -3.59 -17.72 0.70
CA PRO A 223 -4.25 -18.93 0.21
C PRO A 223 -5.05 -18.71 -1.08
N ILE A 224 -5.48 -17.47 -1.36
CA ILE A 224 -6.27 -17.09 -2.54
C ILE A 224 -5.50 -16.06 -3.35
N ARG A 225 -5.19 -16.39 -4.61
CA ARG A 225 -4.47 -15.51 -5.53
C ARG A 225 -5.29 -15.24 -6.78
N LEU A 226 -5.54 -13.96 -7.08
CA LEU A 226 -6.14 -13.51 -8.33
C LEU A 226 -5.04 -13.06 -9.27
N ALA A 227 -5.13 -13.47 -10.52
CA ALA A 227 -4.18 -13.18 -11.59
C ALA A 227 -2.75 -13.68 -11.31
N THR A 228 -2.22 -14.36 -12.30
CA THR A 228 -0.85 -14.91 -12.30
C THR A 228 0.04 -14.06 -13.22
N ASN A 229 -0.27 -12.76 -13.33
CA ASN A 229 0.48 -11.83 -14.15
C ASN A 229 1.57 -11.13 -13.33
N GLY A 230 2.64 -10.70 -14.00
CA GLY A 230 3.57 -9.74 -13.43
C GLY A 230 2.93 -8.35 -13.32
N THR A 231 3.60 -7.43 -12.69
CA THR A 231 2.99 -6.14 -12.34
C THR A 231 3.28 -5.02 -13.35
N PHE A 232 4.39 -5.07 -14.08
CA PHE A 232 4.69 -4.11 -15.16
C PHE A 232 4.08 -4.54 -16.48
N ASN A 233 3.29 -3.67 -17.12
CA ASN A 233 2.58 -3.93 -18.37
C ASN A 233 2.98 -3.01 -19.54
N ASN A 234 3.70 -1.92 -19.26
CA ASN A 234 4.12 -0.93 -20.26
C ASN A 234 2.96 -0.40 -21.14
N PHE A 235 1.81 -0.12 -20.51
CA PHE A 235 0.54 0.26 -21.17
C PHE A 235 -0.01 -0.77 -22.17
N ARG A 236 0.43 -2.02 -22.11
CA ARG A 236 -0.06 -3.11 -22.95
C ARG A 236 -1.15 -3.90 -22.22
N ALA A 237 -2.38 -3.75 -22.67
CA ALA A 237 -3.53 -4.45 -22.08
C ALA A 237 -3.54 -5.96 -22.37
N ASP A 238 -2.78 -6.43 -23.36
CA ASP A 238 -2.61 -7.82 -23.78
C ASP A 238 -1.30 -8.46 -23.26
N GLY A 239 -0.48 -7.68 -22.53
CA GLY A 239 0.81 -8.12 -22.06
C GLY A 239 0.71 -9.13 -20.91
N LYS A 240 1.50 -10.19 -20.97
CA LYS A 240 1.73 -11.12 -19.85
C LYS A 240 3.21 -11.20 -19.53
N THR A 241 3.51 -11.15 -18.24
CA THR A 241 4.85 -11.37 -17.67
C THR A 241 4.72 -12.16 -16.38
N ASP A 242 5.76 -12.82 -15.95
CA ASP A 242 5.81 -13.51 -14.66
C ASP A 242 6.60 -12.69 -13.60
N SER A 243 7.14 -11.55 -14.03
CA SER A 243 7.94 -10.64 -13.18
C SER A 243 7.02 -9.72 -12.37
N ARG A 244 6.95 -9.94 -11.06
CA ARG A 244 6.29 -9.05 -10.10
C ARG A 244 7.33 -8.12 -9.52
N ILE A 245 7.28 -6.84 -9.85
CA ILE A 245 8.22 -5.83 -9.33
C ILE A 245 7.59 -4.91 -8.29
N ASP A 246 6.27 -4.94 -8.19
CA ASP A 246 5.49 -4.27 -7.14
C ASP A 246 5.11 -5.31 -6.08
N HIS A 247 5.49 -5.07 -4.83
CA HIS A 247 5.34 -6.03 -3.75
C HIS A 247 4.63 -5.45 -2.53
N ILE A 248 3.96 -6.33 -1.80
CA ILE A 248 3.39 -6.06 -0.47
C ILE A 248 3.97 -7.09 0.49
N PHE A 249 4.75 -6.64 1.45
CA PHE A 249 5.29 -7.44 2.53
C PHE A 249 4.62 -7.09 3.86
N VAL A 250 4.42 -8.09 4.71
CA VAL A 250 3.86 -7.91 6.05
C VAL A 250 4.69 -8.64 7.10
N SER A 251 4.69 -8.11 8.32
CA SER A 251 5.28 -8.79 9.46
C SER A 251 4.36 -9.91 9.98
N LYS A 252 4.92 -10.83 10.78
CA LYS A 252 4.25 -12.05 11.28
C LYS A 252 2.97 -11.82 12.10
N GLN A 253 2.71 -10.59 12.51
CA GLN A 253 1.51 -10.22 13.26
C GLN A 253 0.27 -10.08 12.36
N PHE A 254 0.45 -10.07 11.05
CA PHE A 254 -0.64 -10.08 10.09
C PHE A 254 -0.88 -11.49 9.54
N THR A 255 -2.14 -11.81 9.29
CA THR A 255 -2.57 -12.90 8.42
C THR A 255 -3.04 -12.34 7.09
N VAL A 256 -2.78 -13.05 6.01
CA VAL A 256 -3.15 -12.65 4.65
C VAL A 256 -4.21 -13.64 4.15
N ASP A 257 -5.37 -13.15 3.72
CA ASP A 257 -6.46 -14.00 3.25
C ASP A 257 -6.55 -14.07 1.72
N ARG A 258 -6.11 -13.02 1.03
CA ARG A 258 -6.09 -12.94 -0.44
C ARG A 258 -5.00 -12.00 -0.94
N TYR A 259 -4.59 -12.23 -2.17
CA TYR A 259 -3.66 -11.40 -2.92
C TYR A 259 -4.12 -11.31 -4.38
N GLY A 260 -3.94 -10.19 -5.03
CA GLY A 260 -4.26 -10.04 -6.45
C GLY A 260 -3.38 -9.01 -7.14
N VAL A 261 -2.97 -9.34 -8.36
CA VAL A 261 -2.52 -8.36 -9.36
C VAL A 261 -3.76 -7.96 -10.14
N LEU A 262 -4.18 -6.70 -10.05
CA LEU A 262 -5.45 -6.23 -10.59
C LEU A 262 -5.25 -5.78 -12.04
N THR A 263 -5.60 -6.66 -12.97
CA THR A 263 -5.40 -6.46 -14.42
C THR A 263 -6.58 -5.77 -15.10
N ASP A 264 -7.30 -4.91 -14.37
CA ASP A 264 -8.42 -4.15 -14.91
C ASP A 264 -8.00 -3.28 -16.08
N THR A 265 -8.87 -3.23 -17.07
CA THR A 265 -8.71 -2.40 -18.27
C THR A 265 -9.95 -1.55 -18.49
N TYR A 266 -9.78 -0.43 -19.16
CA TYR A 266 -10.91 0.39 -19.63
C TYR A 266 -10.96 0.45 -21.15
N ARG A 267 -12.07 0.93 -21.70
CA ARG A 267 -12.26 1.05 -23.14
C ARG A 267 -12.21 2.51 -23.54
N LEU A 268 -11.21 2.84 -24.36
CA LEU A 268 -11.13 4.14 -25.01
C LEU A 268 -11.73 4.04 -26.39
N LYS A 269 -12.65 4.97 -26.72
CA LYS A 269 -13.22 5.06 -28.08
C LYS A 269 -12.16 5.59 -29.03
N GLU A 270 -12.01 4.96 -30.18
CA GLU A 270 -11.14 5.45 -31.28
C GLU A 270 -11.79 6.64 -31.98
N ASP A 271 -10.98 7.52 -32.53
CA ASP A 271 -11.45 8.73 -33.22
C ASP A 271 -12.30 8.42 -34.47
N THR A 272 -12.16 7.23 -35.04
CA THR A 272 -12.89 6.81 -36.24
C THR A 272 -13.73 5.56 -35.96
N GLY A 273 -15.03 5.69 -36.28
CA GLY A 273 -15.97 4.56 -36.19
C GLY A 273 -16.46 4.24 -34.76
N ASN A 274 -17.01 3.02 -34.59
CA ASN A 274 -17.49 2.50 -33.34
C ASN A 274 -16.51 1.48 -32.71
N LYS A 275 -15.22 1.70 -32.91
CA LYS A 275 -14.18 0.84 -32.33
C LYS A 275 -13.73 1.35 -30.95
N TYR A 276 -13.32 0.42 -30.13
CA TYR A 276 -12.78 0.69 -28.79
C TYR A 276 -11.48 -0.09 -28.60
N THR A 277 -10.49 0.57 -28.05
CA THR A 277 -9.21 -0.04 -27.68
C THR A 277 -9.16 -0.26 -26.16
N ALA A 278 -8.69 -1.44 -25.76
CA ALA A 278 -8.43 -1.73 -24.35
C ALA A 278 -7.18 -0.95 -23.89
N ARG A 279 -7.30 -0.28 -22.75
CA ARG A 279 -6.21 0.48 -22.11
C ARG A 279 -6.03 0.06 -20.66
N THR A 280 -4.79 0.13 -20.18
CA THR A 280 -4.47 0.01 -18.76
C THR A 280 -4.38 1.41 -18.13
N PRO A 281 -4.84 1.58 -16.88
CA PRO A 281 -4.82 2.90 -16.22
C PRO A 281 -3.41 3.40 -15.87
N SER A 282 -2.44 2.49 -15.74
CA SER A 282 -1.01 2.76 -15.56
C SER A 282 -0.21 1.73 -16.36
N ASP A 283 1.08 1.98 -16.55
CA ASP A 283 2.02 0.98 -17.08
C ASP A 283 2.40 -0.10 -16.04
N HIS A 284 1.88 0.04 -14.82
CA HIS A 284 1.86 -1.00 -13.80
C HIS A 284 0.42 -1.41 -13.47
N PHE A 285 0.22 -2.67 -13.14
CA PHE A 285 -1.00 -3.15 -12.51
C PHE A 285 -0.90 -2.96 -11.00
N PRO A 286 -1.94 -2.43 -10.33
CA PRO A 286 -1.93 -2.36 -8.87
C PRO A 286 -1.97 -3.76 -8.27
N VAL A 287 -1.34 -3.87 -7.11
CA VAL A 287 -1.37 -5.08 -6.29
C VAL A 287 -2.19 -4.84 -5.05
N MET A 288 -3.01 -5.81 -4.67
CA MET A 288 -3.84 -5.76 -3.47
C MET A 288 -3.62 -7.00 -2.61
N ALA A 289 -3.62 -6.80 -1.29
CA ALA A 289 -3.69 -7.88 -0.31
C ALA A 289 -4.78 -7.59 0.73
N GLY A 290 -5.59 -8.59 1.06
CA GLY A 290 -6.48 -8.56 2.21
C GLY A 290 -5.75 -9.07 3.44
N VAL A 291 -5.73 -8.27 4.51
CA VAL A 291 -5.02 -8.63 5.75
C VAL A 291 -5.90 -8.41 6.98
N GLU A 292 -5.56 -9.12 8.04
CA GLU A 292 -6.11 -8.90 9.37
C GLU A 292 -5.01 -9.06 10.43
N PHE A 293 -5.17 -8.44 11.59
CA PHE A 293 -4.27 -8.70 12.72
C PHE A 293 -4.46 -10.12 13.21
N GLY A 294 -3.36 -10.86 13.41
CA GLY A 294 -3.40 -12.25 13.87
C GLY A 294 -4.09 -12.41 15.23
N LYS A 295 -4.79 -13.55 15.40
CA LYS A 295 -5.46 -13.89 16.67
C LYS A 295 -4.47 -13.87 17.83
N GLY A 296 -4.79 -13.11 18.88
CA GLY A 296 -3.94 -12.98 20.07
C GLY A 296 -3.01 -11.76 20.09
N PHE A 297 -2.93 -11.00 18.99
CA PHE A 297 -2.27 -9.70 19.04
C PHE A 297 -3.16 -8.71 19.82
N ARG A 298 -2.73 -8.36 21.03
CA ARG A 298 -3.35 -7.28 21.81
C ARG A 298 -2.46 -6.05 21.62
N GLY A 299 -2.94 -5.05 20.89
CA GLY A 299 -2.28 -3.76 20.83
C GLY A 299 -2.08 -3.19 22.23
N ARG A 300 -0.87 -2.72 22.52
CA ARG A 300 -0.56 -1.95 23.74
C ARG A 300 -0.72 -0.47 23.45
#